data_41943eb78dd06342eeb2c2f43cd5eddf
#
_entry.id   41943eb78dd06342eeb2c2f43cd5eddf
#
_cell.length_a   1.000
_cell.length_b   1.000
_cell.length_c   1.000
_cell.angle_alpha   90.00
_cell.angle_beta   90.00
_cell.angle_gamma   90.00
#
_symmetry.space_group_name_H-M   'P 1'
#
loop_
_entity.id
_entity.type
_entity.pdbx_description
1 polymer ?
#
loop_
_entity_poly.entity_id
_entity_poly.type
_entity_poly.pdbx_seq_one_letter_code
_entity_poly.pdbx_strand_id
1 'polypeptide(L)'
;MKKRYIRHASELVTCRGKAPKFGKEMADIGLIKDGAVIIHDDKIIEVGTTEELDKKVNMEEYEVLDASGKTVLPGFVDSHTHFIFGGYRADEFSWRLKGDSYMSIMERGGGINATVNPTREASKEELKEAGRERLNRMLEFGVTTVEGKSGYGMDCDTELKQLRAMKELDEEHPVDIVRTFLGPHSVLPQWKGREREFLDEMLCNVMPKVREENLAEFADIFTEQGVFNIEDSEYYLTRAKEMGFKLKIHADEMYPLGGTQLAARVGAVSADHLLKASDEGIQQMKEQGVISTLLPATAFCLKEEYAPGRKMIDEGCAVAIASDLNPGSCFTNSIPLLIALGCIYMNMSVEEVITALTINGAAAVDRADRIGSIEPGKQADMVFLKYPSVYYLPYHTGINLVETVIKNGETVYHKEWL
;
A
#
# COMPACT_ATOMS: atom_id res chain seq x y z
N MET A 1 20.38 -8.89 -23.43
CA MET A 1 18.94 -9.21 -23.26
C MET A 1 18.87 -10.54 -22.54
N LYS A 2 18.48 -10.51 -21.27
CA LYS A 2 18.25 -11.70 -20.47
C LYS A 2 16.85 -12.22 -20.80
N LYS A 3 16.77 -13.51 -21.14
CA LYS A 3 15.49 -14.15 -21.49
C LYS A 3 15.16 -15.18 -20.42
N ARG A 4 13.97 -15.11 -19.83
CA ARG A 4 13.45 -16.08 -18.86
C ARG A 4 12.14 -16.67 -19.33
N TYR A 5 11.93 -17.92 -18.98
CA TYR A 5 10.71 -18.64 -19.27
C TYR A 5 10.22 -19.35 -18.01
N ILE A 6 9.15 -18.81 -17.41
CA ILE A 6 8.44 -19.45 -16.30
C ILE A 6 7.44 -20.42 -16.93
N ARG A 7 7.41 -21.67 -16.46
CA ARG A 7 6.51 -22.69 -16.99
C ARG A 7 5.95 -23.60 -15.90
N HIS A 8 4.87 -24.29 -16.22
CA HIS A 8 4.18 -25.24 -15.36
C HIS A 8 3.66 -24.67 -14.05
N ALA A 9 3.29 -23.36 -14.03
CA ALA A 9 2.59 -22.82 -12.88
C ALA A 9 1.24 -23.55 -12.73
N SER A 10 1.05 -24.27 -11.60
CA SER A 10 -0.20 -24.98 -11.34
C SER A 10 -1.39 -24.04 -11.42
N GLU A 11 -1.22 -22.84 -10.89
CA GLU A 11 -2.11 -21.68 -11.08
C GLU A 11 -1.25 -20.45 -11.42
N LEU A 12 -1.46 -19.88 -12.60
CA LEU A 12 -0.97 -18.56 -12.98
C LEU A 12 -2.12 -17.57 -12.85
N VAL A 13 -2.03 -16.69 -11.86
CA VAL A 13 -2.97 -15.60 -11.63
C VAL A 13 -2.49 -14.37 -12.36
N THR A 14 -3.22 -13.91 -13.36
CA THR A 14 -2.76 -12.78 -14.17
C THR A 14 -3.28 -11.44 -13.67
N CYS A 15 -4.42 -11.38 -13.01
CA CYS A 15 -5.16 -10.16 -12.66
C CYS A 15 -5.38 -9.20 -13.85
N ARG A 16 -5.25 -9.71 -15.08
CA ARG A 16 -5.31 -8.93 -16.33
C ARG A 16 -6.62 -8.19 -16.50
N GLY A 17 -6.59 -7.13 -17.29
CA GLY A 17 -7.75 -6.36 -17.70
C GLY A 17 -7.68 -4.90 -17.28
N LYS A 18 -8.83 -4.23 -17.39
CA LYS A 18 -8.93 -2.80 -17.04
C LYS A 18 -8.67 -2.59 -15.55
N ALA A 19 -7.92 -1.55 -15.22
CA ALA A 19 -7.63 -1.13 -13.85
C ALA A 19 -8.17 0.28 -13.56
N PRO A 20 -8.64 0.53 -12.31
CA PRO A 20 -8.92 -0.48 -11.29
C PRO A 20 -10.09 -1.39 -11.68
N LYS A 21 -10.18 -2.57 -11.01
CA LYS A 21 -11.34 -3.45 -11.10
C LYS A 21 -12.38 -3.03 -10.09
N PHE A 22 -13.65 -2.97 -10.52
CA PHE A 22 -14.77 -2.47 -9.73
C PHE A 22 -15.75 -3.60 -9.38
N GLY A 23 -16.28 -3.56 -8.15
CA GLY A 23 -17.34 -4.45 -7.73
C GLY A 23 -17.05 -5.91 -8.05
N LYS A 24 -17.98 -6.60 -8.73
CA LYS A 24 -17.85 -8.01 -9.09
C LYS A 24 -16.66 -8.34 -10.01
N GLU A 25 -16.12 -7.36 -10.75
CA GLU A 25 -14.94 -7.58 -11.58
C GLU A 25 -13.70 -7.92 -10.73
N MET A 26 -13.71 -7.54 -9.45
CA MET A 26 -12.62 -7.86 -8.51
C MET A 26 -12.45 -9.38 -8.30
N ALA A 27 -13.49 -10.18 -8.53
CA ALA A 27 -13.42 -11.63 -8.44
C ALA A 27 -12.78 -12.30 -9.68
N ASP A 28 -12.58 -11.56 -10.78
CA ASP A 28 -11.90 -12.08 -11.96
C ASP A 28 -10.39 -11.86 -11.85
N ILE A 29 -9.66 -12.89 -11.41
CA ILE A 29 -8.20 -12.87 -11.30
C ILE A 29 -7.48 -13.38 -12.56
N GLY A 30 -8.20 -13.71 -13.63
CA GLY A 30 -7.63 -14.17 -14.90
C GLY A 30 -6.75 -15.42 -14.75
N LEU A 31 -7.27 -16.45 -14.07
CA LEU A 31 -6.56 -17.68 -13.73
C LEU A 31 -6.27 -18.54 -14.97
N ILE A 32 -5.01 -18.99 -15.13
CA ILE A 32 -4.56 -19.94 -16.15
C ILE A 32 -3.97 -21.17 -15.44
N LYS A 33 -4.51 -22.37 -15.72
CA LYS A 33 -3.92 -23.63 -15.25
C LYS A 33 -2.77 -24.05 -16.15
N ASP A 34 -1.74 -24.67 -15.57
CA ASP A 34 -0.48 -24.99 -16.25
C ASP A 34 0.05 -23.76 -17.03
N GLY A 35 0.07 -22.64 -16.31
CA GLY A 35 0.38 -21.33 -16.89
C GLY A 35 1.88 -21.13 -17.11
N ALA A 36 2.20 -20.23 -18.06
CA ALA A 36 3.56 -19.89 -18.41
C ALA A 36 3.70 -18.40 -18.77
N VAL A 37 4.92 -17.85 -18.57
CA VAL A 37 5.25 -16.46 -18.84
C VAL A 37 6.62 -16.35 -19.50
N ILE A 38 6.71 -15.61 -20.61
CA ILE A 38 7.97 -15.25 -21.26
C ILE A 38 8.37 -13.85 -20.83
N ILE A 39 9.62 -13.70 -20.39
CA ILE A 39 10.18 -12.43 -19.90
C ILE A 39 11.45 -12.10 -20.68
N HIS A 40 11.56 -10.86 -21.16
CA HIS A 40 12.81 -10.32 -21.70
C HIS A 40 13.21 -9.09 -20.87
N ASP A 41 14.41 -9.15 -20.28
CA ASP A 41 14.92 -8.17 -19.32
C ASP A 41 13.90 -7.92 -18.20
N ASP A 42 13.33 -6.73 -18.10
CA ASP A 42 12.34 -6.33 -17.08
C ASP A 42 10.88 -6.48 -17.54
N LYS A 43 10.61 -6.93 -18.78
CA LYS A 43 9.28 -6.92 -19.38
C LYS A 43 8.69 -8.31 -19.60
N ILE A 44 7.41 -8.42 -19.33
CA ILE A 44 6.57 -9.55 -19.73
C ILE A 44 6.33 -9.43 -21.24
N ILE A 45 6.66 -10.49 -21.99
CA ILE A 45 6.51 -10.52 -23.45
C ILE A 45 5.24 -11.28 -23.85
N GLU A 46 5.02 -12.43 -23.22
CA GLU A 46 3.86 -13.26 -23.54
C GLU A 46 3.40 -14.04 -22.30
N VAL A 47 2.10 -14.34 -22.25
CA VAL A 47 1.43 -15.05 -21.16
C VAL A 47 0.44 -16.04 -21.78
N GLY A 48 0.45 -17.29 -21.33
CA GLY A 48 -0.46 -18.33 -21.84
C GLY A 48 -0.34 -19.62 -21.06
N THR A 49 -0.81 -20.72 -21.63
CA THR A 49 -0.54 -22.05 -21.10
C THR A 49 0.88 -22.50 -21.46
N THR A 50 1.45 -23.43 -20.69
CA THR A 50 2.77 -24.03 -21.02
C THR A 50 2.75 -24.66 -22.41
N GLU A 51 1.69 -25.41 -22.76
CA GLU A 51 1.57 -26.04 -24.09
C GLU A 51 1.61 -25.03 -25.25
N GLU A 52 0.99 -23.85 -25.07
CA GLU A 52 0.97 -22.80 -26.09
C GLU A 52 2.34 -22.15 -26.26
N LEU A 53 3.01 -21.85 -25.15
CA LEU A 53 4.29 -21.12 -25.17
C LEU A 53 5.49 -22.00 -25.49
N ASP A 54 5.48 -23.29 -25.14
CA ASP A 54 6.50 -24.26 -25.54
C ASP A 54 6.70 -24.35 -27.06
N LYS A 55 5.62 -24.11 -27.83
CA LYS A 55 5.68 -24.08 -29.29
C LYS A 55 6.43 -22.87 -29.87
N LYS A 56 6.65 -21.85 -29.04
CA LYS A 56 7.21 -20.53 -29.42
C LYS A 56 8.61 -20.31 -28.87
N VAL A 57 9.05 -21.10 -27.89
CA VAL A 57 10.29 -20.91 -27.14
C VAL A 57 11.33 -21.92 -27.58
N ASN A 58 12.55 -21.45 -27.94
CA ASN A 58 13.72 -22.29 -27.98
C ASN A 58 14.34 -22.35 -26.58
N MET A 59 14.18 -23.47 -25.87
CA MET A 59 14.58 -23.62 -24.45
C MET A 59 16.07 -23.31 -24.20
N GLU A 60 16.94 -23.52 -25.20
CA GLU A 60 18.37 -23.24 -25.07
C GLU A 60 18.72 -21.75 -24.96
N GLU A 61 17.78 -20.88 -25.36
CA GLU A 61 17.95 -19.44 -25.31
C GLU A 61 17.43 -18.81 -24.01
N TYR A 62 16.78 -19.57 -23.15
CA TYR A 62 16.07 -19.06 -21.97
C TYR A 62 16.61 -19.67 -20.68
N GLU A 63 16.70 -18.86 -19.64
CA GLU A 63 16.73 -19.34 -18.27
C GLU A 63 15.33 -19.85 -17.92
N VAL A 64 15.19 -21.17 -17.77
CA VAL A 64 13.89 -21.80 -17.49
C VAL A 64 13.66 -21.89 -15.98
N LEU A 65 12.54 -21.36 -15.52
CA LEU A 65 12.07 -21.42 -14.13
C LEU A 65 10.87 -22.36 -14.06
N ASP A 66 11.04 -23.53 -13.42
CA ASP A 66 9.97 -24.51 -13.22
C ASP A 66 9.09 -24.10 -12.03
N ALA A 67 7.80 -23.81 -12.30
CA ALA A 67 6.79 -23.48 -11.31
C ALA A 67 5.83 -24.64 -11.01
N SER A 68 6.23 -25.88 -11.31
CA SER A 68 5.44 -27.09 -11.02
C SER A 68 5.09 -27.16 -9.52
N GLY A 69 3.80 -27.38 -9.23
CA GLY A 69 3.29 -27.44 -7.86
C GLY A 69 3.16 -26.09 -7.16
N LYS A 70 3.37 -24.97 -7.86
CA LYS A 70 3.35 -23.61 -7.33
C LYS A 70 2.23 -22.77 -7.94
N THR A 71 1.80 -21.76 -7.20
CA THR A 71 1.00 -20.66 -7.73
C THR A 71 1.92 -19.49 -8.05
N VAL A 72 1.74 -18.87 -9.22
CA VAL A 72 2.41 -17.64 -9.62
C VAL A 72 1.38 -16.53 -9.74
N LEU A 73 1.64 -15.38 -9.12
CA LEU A 73 0.75 -14.21 -9.13
C LEU A 73 1.56 -12.91 -9.24
N PRO A 74 0.93 -11.77 -9.56
CA PRO A 74 1.63 -10.49 -9.58
C PRO A 74 2.23 -10.17 -8.22
N GLY A 75 3.35 -9.43 -8.20
CA GLY A 75 3.90 -8.89 -6.97
C GLY A 75 2.86 -8.08 -6.20
N PHE A 76 2.83 -8.23 -4.88
CA PHE A 76 1.91 -7.47 -4.04
C PHE A 76 2.30 -6.01 -4.00
N VAL A 77 1.28 -5.15 -3.90
CA VAL A 77 1.41 -3.69 -3.76
C VAL A 77 0.84 -3.28 -2.41
N ASP A 78 1.70 -2.77 -1.54
CA ASP A 78 1.28 -2.19 -0.26
C ASP A 78 1.04 -0.68 -0.44
N SER A 79 -0.19 -0.31 -0.72
CA SER A 79 -0.58 1.03 -1.20
C SER A 79 -0.80 2.07 -0.11
N HIS A 80 -0.45 1.76 1.15
CA HIS A 80 -0.52 2.70 2.27
C HIS A 80 0.41 2.26 3.41
N THR A 81 1.52 2.97 3.60
CA THR A 81 2.42 2.77 4.75
C THR A 81 3.07 4.06 5.21
N HIS A 82 3.54 4.05 6.45
CA HIS A 82 4.38 5.08 7.05
C HIS A 82 5.73 4.49 7.49
N PHE A 83 6.37 3.73 6.62
CA PHE A 83 7.51 2.88 6.99
C PHE A 83 8.80 3.64 7.32
N ILE A 84 8.90 4.95 7.08
CA ILE A 84 10.05 5.79 7.43
C ILE A 84 9.77 6.60 8.69
N PHE A 85 10.30 6.16 9.81
CA PHE A 85 10.22 6.87 11.11
C PHE A 85 11.33 6.43 12.05
N GLY A 86 11.65 7.28 13.04
CA GLY A 86 12.52 6.99 14.15
C GLY A 86 11.77 6.52 15.40
N GLY A 87 12.42 5.70 16.23
CA GLY A 87 11.84 5.19 17.47
C GLY A 87 10.82 4.07 17.31
N TYR A 88 10.31 3.60 18.44
CA TYR A 88 9.27 2.58 18.55
C TYR A 88 8.29 2.93 19.68
N ARG A 89 7.05 2.50 19.58
CA ARG A 89 5.98 2.75 20.57
C ARG A 89 5.46 1.44 21.19
N ALA A 90 6.35 0.46 21.37
CA ALA A 90 6.00 -0.86 21.90
C ALA A 90 5.43 -0.81 23.32
N ASP A 91 5.96 0.06 24.18
CA ASP A 91 5.47 0.27 25.54
C ASP A 91 4.05 0.85 25.52
N GLU A 92 3.78 1.84 24.66
CA GLU A 92 2.47 2.42 24.47
C GLU A 92 1.45 1.37 24.00
N PHE A 93 1.85 0.50 23.06
CA PHE A 93 1.01 -0.62 22.63
C PHE A 93 0.67 -1.55 23.82
N SER A 94 1.65 -1.85 24.68
CA SER A 94 1.44 -2.64 25.89
C SER A 94 0.47 -1.97 26.88
N TRP A 95 0.55 -0.65 27.07
CA TRP A 95 -0.38 0.09 27.92
C TRP A 95 -1.81 0.05 27.39
N ARG A 96 -1.98 0.23 26.08
CA ARG A 96 -3.27 0.12 25.40
C ARG A 96 -3.89 -1.26 25.55
N LEU A 97 -3.10 -2.33 25.43
CA LEU A 97 -3.56 -3.70 25.66
C LEU A 97 -4.06 -3.92 27.09
N LYS A 98 -3.53 -3.20 28.07
CA LYS A 98 -3.97 -3.23 29.49
C LYS A 98 -5.20 -2.37 29.75
N GLY A 99 -5.69 -1.61 28.76
CA GLY A 99 -6.88 -0.79 28.87
C GLY A 99 -6.62 0.67 29.25
N ASP A 100 -5.38 1.13 29.20
CA ASP A 100 -5.07 2.55 29.40
C ASP A 100 -5.80 3.41 28.37
N SER A 101 -6.36 4.53 28.85
CA SER A 101 -7.01 5.48 27.95
C SER A 101 -5.99 6.26 27.14
N TYR A 102 -6.43 6.81 26.00
CA TYR A 102 -5.60 7.71 25.17
C TYR A 102 -4.99 8.85 26.00
N MET A 103 -5.78 9.49 26.90
CA MET A 103 -5.30 10.57 27.77
C MET A 103 -4.20 10.11 28.70
N SER A 104 -4.37 8.95 29.35
CA SER A 104 -3.32 8.38 30.22
C SER A 104 -2.03 8.07 29.46
N ILE A 105 -2.14 7.60 28.22
CA ILE A 105 -0.98 7.35 27.34
C ILE A 105 -0.27 8.69 27.00
N MET A 106 -1.02 9.73 26.66
CA MET A 106 -0.47 11.05 26.38
C MET A 106 0.23 11.67 27.58
N GLU A 107 -0.34 11.54 28.79
CA GLU A 107 0.27 12.02 30.04
C GLU A 107 1.62 11.37 30.35
N ARG A 108 1.83 10.13 29.87
CA ARG A 108 3.11 9.41 29.98
C ARG A 108 4.09 9.75 28.87
N GLY A 109 3.78 10.71 28.00
CA GLY A 109 4.62 11.10 26.88
C GLY A 109 4.43 10.23 25.62
N GLY A 110 3.38 9.44 25.55
CA GLY A 110 2.96 8.67 24.36
C GLY A 110 2.30 9.54 23.30
N GLY A 111 1.66 8.87 22.34
CA GLY A 111 1.03 9.53 21.20
C GLY A 111 2.03 9.88 20.11
N ILE A 112 1.58 10.71 19.13
CA ILE A 112 2.38 10.98 17.93
C ILE A 112 3.75 11.62 18.23
N ASN A 113 3.87 12.40 19.31
CA ASN A 113 5.12 13.02 19.72
C ASN A 113 6.22 12.00 20.04
N ALA A 114 5.84 10.80 20.52
CA ALA A 114 6.78 9.71 20.78
C ALA A 114 7.41 9.15 19.49
N THR A 115 6.87 9.50 18.32
CA THR A 115 7.46 9.21 17.01
C THR A 115 8.09 10.45 16.40
N VAL A 116 7.45 11.61 16.51
CA VAL A 116 7.94 12.88 15.93
C VAL A 116 9.32 13.24 16.45
N ASN A 117 9.52 13.23 17.76
CA ASN A 117 10.80 13.61 18.36
C ASN A 117 11.95 12.70 17.89
N PRO A 118 11.87 11.35 18.01
CA PRO A 118 12.94 10.49 17.51
C PRO A 118 13.15 10.61 16.00
N THR A 119 12.12 10.89 15.20
CA THR A 119 12.25 11.07 13.75
C THR A 119 12.99 12.38 13.42
N ARG A 120 12.74 13.44 14.19
CA ARG A 120 13.47 14.72 14.08
C ARG A 120 14.95 14.57 14.44
N GLU A 121 15.23 13.86 15.53
CA GLU A 121 16.58 13.62 16.04
C GLU A 121 17.40 12.68 15.16
N ALA A 122 16.76 11.68 14.54
CA ALA A 122 17.43 10.72 13.68
C ALA A 122 18.05 11.40 12.46
N SER A 123 19.25 10.99 12.09
CA SER A 123 19.88 11.33 10.82
C SER A 123 19.13 10.70 9.65
N LYS A 124 19.35 11.21 8.44
CA LYS A 124 18.80 10.60 7.22
C LYS A 124 19.27 9.16 7.06
N GLU A 125 20.53 8.86 7.37
CA GLU A 125 21.10 7.52 7.24
C GLU A 125 20.47 6.54 8.23
N GLU A 126 20.17 6.94 9.46
CA GLU A 126 19.46 6.11 10.44
C GLU A 126 18.02 5.81 9.97
N LEU A 127 17.32 6.80 9.41
CA LEU A 127 15.99 6.61 8.82
C LEU A 127 16.03 5.67 7.60
N LYS A 128 17.07 5.79 6.76
CA LYS A 128 17.28 4.89 5.61
C LYS A 128 17.50 3.45 6.07
N GLU A 129 18.38 3.23 7.04
CA GLU A 129 18.69 1.88 7.50
C GLU A 129 17.44 1.20 8.11
N ALA A 130 16.71 1.92 8.97
CA ALA A 130 15.45 1.44 9.53
C ALA A 130 14.40 1.17 8.45
N GLY A 131 14.34 2.03 7.42
CA GLY A 131 13.47 1.83 6.25
C GLY A 131 13.87 0.61 5.43
N ARG A 132 15.16 0.41 5.19
CA ARG A 132 15.71 -0.76 4.48
C ARG A 132 15.34 -2.08 5.16
N GLU A 133 15.49 -2.15 6.48
CA GLU A 133 15.10 -3.34 7.25
C GLU A 133 13.61 -3.66 7.05
N ARG A 134 12.73 -2.64 7.10
CA ARG A 134 11.28 -2.80 6.88
C ARG A 134 10.97 -3.24 5.46
N LEU A 135 11.62 -2.66 4.46
CA LEU A 135 11.47 -3.06 3.04
C LEU A 135 11.93 -4.50 2.81
N ASN A 136 13.04 -4.94 3.42
CA ASN A 136 13.48 -6.34 3.35
C ASN A 136 12.38 -7.29 3.86
N ARG A 137 11.72 -6.95 4.98
CA ARG A 137 10.61 -7.73 5.52
C ARG A 137 9.39 -7.72 4.60
N MET A 138 9.06 -6.58 3.98
CA MET A 138 7.99 -6.50 2.99
C MET A 138 8.27 -7.37 1.76
N LEU A 139 9.52 -7.36 1.27
CA LEU A 139 9.96 -8.19 0.16
C LEU A 139 9.80 -9.69 0.47
N GLU A 140 10.14 -10.14 1.67
CA GLU A 140 9.93 -11.51 2.14
C GLU A 140 8.45 -11.95 2.07
N PHE A 141 7.51 -11.01 2.20
CA PHE A 141 6.07 -11.23 2.06
C PHE A 141 5.56 -11.05 0.62
N GLY A 142 6.46 -10.82 -0.33
CA GLY A 142 6.10 -10.70 -1.75
C GLY A 142 5.68 -9.29 -2.19
N VAL A 143 5.89 -8.26 -1.36
CA VAL A 143 5.64 -6.88 -1.74
C VAL A 143 6.74 -6.43 -2.70
N THR A 144 6.36 -5.97 -3.88
CA THR A 144 7.28 -5.48 -4.92
C THR A 144 7.19 -3.97 -5.12
N THR A 145 6.12 -3.35 -4.63
CA THR A 145 5.91 -1.90 -4.65
C THR A 145 5.21 -1.47 -3.37
N VAL A 146 5.68 -0.39 -2.76
CA VAL A 146 5.13 0.18 -1.53
C VAL A 146 4.87 1.67 -1.69
N GLU A 147 3.78 2.18 -1.10
CA GLU A 147 3.65 3.59 -0.84
C GLU A 147 4.32 3.95 0.47
N GLY A 148 5.21 4.95 0.44
CA GLY A 148 5.82 5.54 1.63
C GLY A 148 5.34 6.96 1.86
N LYS A 149 4.69 7.20 3.02
CA LYS A 149 4.24 8.53 3.44
C LYS A 149 5.25 9.15 4.41
N SER A 150 5.51 10.44 4.28
CA SER A 150 6.13 11.26 5.33
C SER A 150 5.13 11.50 6.47
N GLY A 151 5.30 12.54 7.28
CA GLY A 151 4.29 12.93 8.27
C GLY A 151 4.68 12.71 9.73
N TYR A 152 5.92 12.36 9.99
CA TYR A 152 6.45 12.32 11.35
C TYR A 152 7.46 13.42 11.63
N GLY A 153 7.61 14.37 10.72
CA GLY A 153 8.36 15.59 10.94
C GLY A 153 7.47 16.75 11.37
N MET A 154 6.44 17.01 10.58
CA MET A 154 5.56 18.16 10.74
C MET A 154 6.32 19.48 10.78
N ASP A 155 7.51 19.49 10.18
CA ASP A 155 8.35 20.64 9.92
C ASP A 155 9.08 20.45 8.57
N CYS A 156 9.61 21.54 8.02
CA CYS A 156 10.22 21.52 6.70
C CYS A 156 11.39 20.53 6.61
N ASP A 157 12.32 20.61 7.54
CA ASP A 157 13.59 19.88 7.45
C ASP A 157 13.39 18.37 7.60
N THR A 158 12.51 17.96 8.51
CA THR A 158 12.27 16.54 8.79
C THR A 158 11.39 15.89 7.72
N GLU A 159 10.36 16.57 7.23
CA GLU A 159 9.54 16.07 6.12
C GLU A 159 10.40 15.84 4.88
N LEU A 160 11.24 16.80 4.49
CA LEU A 160 12.18 16.64 3.39
C LEU A 160 13.19 15.52 3.65
N LYS A 161 13.68 15.38 4.89
CA LYS A 161 14.61 14.31 5.30
C LYS A 161 13.98 12.92 5.10
N GLN A 162 12.72 12.71 5.53
CA GLN A 162 12.00 11.46 5.33
C GLN A 162 11.83 11.15 3.84
N LEU A 163 11.38 12.13 3.04
CA LEU A 163 11.16 11.95 1.59
C LEU A 163 12.48 11.70 0.84
N ARG A 164 13.58 12.38 1.20
CA ARG A 164 14.91 12.12 0.63
C ARG A 164 15.42 10.73 0.97
N ALA A 165 15.19 10.26 2.22
CA ALA A 165 15.53 8.90 2.61
C ALA A 165 14.77 7.86 1.76
N MET A 166 13.47 8.07 1.52
CA MET A 166 12.67 7.22 0.64
C MET A 166 13.15 7.25 -0.81
N LYS A 167 13.51 8.44 -1.33
CA LYS A 167 14.02 8.57 -2.70
C LYS A 167 15.32 7.80 -2.91
N GLU A 168 16.24 7.88 -1.98
CA GLU A 168 17.50 7.12 -2.03
C GLU A 168 17.27 5.61 -1.88
N LEU A 169 16.33 5.20 -1.01
CA LEU A 169 15.95 3.78 -0.89
C LEU A 169 15.31 3.23 -2.16
N ASP A 170 14.49 4.03 -2.87
CA ASP A 170 13.88 3.65 -4.14
C ASP A 170 14.95 3.37 -5.25
N GLU A 171 16.09 4.07 -5.17
CA GLU A 171 17.21 3.85 -6.08
C GLU A 171 18.10 2.64 -5.68
N GLU A 172 18.11 2.26 -4.40
CA GLU A 172 19.03 1.27 -3.84
C GLU A 172 18.38 -0.10 -3.57
N HIS A 173 17.06 -0.14 -3.38
CA HIS A 173 16.32 -1.33 -2.95
C HIS A 173 15.48 -1.93 -4.09
N PRO A 174 15.32 -3.26 -4.17
CA PRO A 174 14.49 -3.87 -5.22
C PRO A 174 13.01 -3.46 -5.20
N VAL A 175 12.45 -3.17 -4.02
CA VAL A 175 11.04 -2.72 -3.89
C VAL A 175 10.92 -1.28 -4.36
N ASP A 176 10.03 -1.01 -5.33
CA ASP A 176 9.72 0.36 -5.77
C ASP A 176 8.99 1.13 -4.67
N ILE A 177 9.31 2.40 -4.49
CA ILE A 177 8.70 3.27 -3.48
C ILE A 177 7.95 4.42 -4.15
N VAL A 178 6.63 4.43 -4.00
CA VAL A 178 5.80 5.58 -4.38
C VAL A 178 5.71 6.53 -3.18
N ARG A 179 6.21 7.75 -3.35
CA ARG A 179 6.35 8.70 -2.25
C ARG A 179 5.16 9.65 -2.17
N THR A 180 4.63 9.80 -0.94
CA THR A 180 3.51 10.67 -0.58
C THR A 180 3.93 11.67 0.49
N PHE A 181 3.70 12.96 0.24
CA PHE A 181 3.86 14.00 1.24
C PHE A 181 2.63 14.04 2.16
N LEU A 182 2.83 13.78 3.44
CA LEU A 182 1.79 13.83 4.48
C LEU A 182 2.20 14.75 5.64
N GLY A 183 2.75 15.94 5.35
CA GLY A 183 3.05 16.93 6.42
C GLY A 183 1.85 17.18 7.34
N PRO A 184 0.61 17.29 6.83
CA PRO A 184 -0.60 17.42 7.65
C PRO A 184 -1.09 16.06 8.21
N HIS A 185 -0.26 15.38 9.01
CA HIS A 185 -0.59 14.08 9.62
C HIS A 185 -1.20 14.23 11.02
N SER A 186 -0.91 15.33 11.70
CA SER A 186 -1.49 15.67 13.00
C SER A 186 -1.31 17.16 13.28
N VAL A 187 -1.92 17.63 14.37
CA VAL A 187 -1.77 19.01 14.85
C VAL A 187 -0.93 19.01 16.12
N LEU A 188 0.31 19.46 16.01
CA LEU A 188 1.20 19.60 17.18
C LEU A 188 0.68 20.69 18.14
N PRO A 189 1.00 20.62 19.45
CA PRO A 189 0.48 21.54 20.45
C PRO A 189 0.64 23.03 20.11
N GLN A 190 1.77 23.42 19.48
CA GLN A 190 2.01 24.81 19.08
C GLN A 190 1.11 25.32 17.94
N TRP A 191 0.44 24.42 17.21
CA TRP A 191 -0.45 24.74 16.11
C TRP A 191 -1.93 24.60 16.47
N LYS A 192 -2.25 24.14 17.70
CA LYS A 192 -3.65 24.03 18.14
C LYS A 192 -4.37 25.38 18.08
N GLY A 193 -5.55 25.38 17.38
CA GLY A 193 -6.32 26.57 17.11
C GLY A 193 -5.76 27.45 15.98
N ARG A 194 -4.71 26.98 15.32
CA ARG A 194 -4.03 27.61 14.17
C ARG A 194 -3.77 26.62 13.05
N GLU A 195 -4.68 25.67 12.88
CA GLU A 195 -4.55 24.55 11.92
C GLU A 195 -4.38 25.08 10.49
N ARG A 196 -5.14 26.12 10.12
CA ARG A 196 -5.03 26.77 8.81
C ARG A 196 -3.65 27.39 8.59
N GLU A 197 -3.07 28.05 9.57
CA GLU A 197 -1.72 28.61 9.47
C GLU A 197 -0.66 27.51 9.30
N PHE A 198 -0.84 26.36 9.96
CA PHE A 198 0.02 25.21 9.77
C PHE A 198 -0.08 24.65 8.34
N LEU A 199 -1.28 24.56 7.77
CA LEU A 199 -1.47 24.14 6.37
C LEU A 199 -0.82 25.13 5.41
N ASP A 200 -0.92 26.44 5.68
CA ASP A 200 -0.25 27.48 4.89
C ASP A 200 1.28 27.34 4.95
N GLU A 201 1.85 26.99 6.12
CA GLU A 201 3.27 26.69 6.27
C GLU A 201 3.69 25.49 5.39
N MET A 202 2.89 24.40 5.39
CA MET A 202 3.14 23.24 4.52
C MET A 202 3.05 23.60 3.04
N LEU A 203 2.01 24.33 2.64
CA LEU A 203 1.76 24.73 1.26
C LEU A 203 2.80 25.72 0.72
N CYS A 204 3.22 26.70 1.51
CA CYS A 204 4.07 27.79 1.05
C CYS A 204 5.56 27.52 1.20
N ASN A 205 5.95 26.78 2.25
CA ASN A 205 7.37 26.66 2.61
C ASN A 205 7.93 25.23 2.45
N VAL A 206 7.08 24.19 2.47
CA VAL A 206 7.53 22.79 2.34
C VAL A 206 7.25 22.23 0.96
N MET A 207 6.01 22.25 0.50
CA MET A 207 5.60 21.62 -0.76
C MET A 207 6.32 22.15 -2.00
N PRO A 208 6.66 23.46 -2.12
CA PRO A 208 7.49 23.93 -3.25
C PRO A 208 8.84 23.21 -3.33
N LYS A 209 9.51 22.96 -2.19
CA LYS A 209 10.77 22.20 -2.15
C LYS A 209 10.58 20.74 -2.49
N VAL A 210 9.48 20.13 -2.02
CA VAL A 210 9.10 18.74 -2.39
C VAL A 210 8.96 18.63 -3.91
N ARG A 211 8.37 19.62 -4.58
CA ARG A 211 8.24 19.67 -6.05
C ARG A 211 9.56 19.92 -6.74
N GLU A 212 10.32 20.88 -6.28
CA GLU A 212 11.63 21.25 -6.86
C GLU A 212 12.59 20.06 -6.88
N GLU A 213 12.65 19.30 -5.79
CA GLU A 213 13.52 18.12 -5.66
C GLU A 213 12.88 16.81 -6.18
N ASN A 214 11.64 16.86 -6.67
CA ASN A 214 10.88 15.68 -7.10
C ASN A 214 10.83 14.58 -6.02
N LEU A 215 10.42 14.96 -4.80
CA LEU A 215 10.45 14.07 -3.65
C LEU A 215 9.17 13.28 -3.44
N ALA A 216 8.02 13.78 -3.89
CA ALA A 216 6.74 13.10 -3.79
C ALA A 216 5.85 13.37 -5.01
N GLU A 217 5.00 12.39 -5.33
CA GLU A 217 3.99 12.48 -6.41
C GLU A 217 2.60 12.79 -5.84
N PHE A 218 2.36 12.36 -4.62
CA PHE A 218 1.08 12.49 -3.94
C PHE A 218 1.17 13.46 -2.77
N ALA A 219 0.04 14.08 -2.45
CA ALA A 219 -0.20 14.82 -1.22
C ALA A 219 -1.39 14.18 -0.50
N ASP A 220 -1.28 14.08 0.81
CA ASP A 220 -2.25 13.44 1.70
C ASP A 220 -2.48 14.31 2.94
N ILE A 221 -3.62 14.13 3.61
CA ILE A 221 -4.00 14.83 4.83
C ILE A 221 -4.84 13.93 5.72
N PHE A 222 -4.64 14.02 7.04
CA PHE A 222 -5.48 13.32 8.00
C PHE A 222 -6.74 14.14 8.34
N THR A 223 -7.83 13.84 7.63
CA THR A 223 -9.12 14.48 7.80
C THR A 223 -9.92 13.77 8.87
N GLU A 224 -9.84 14.28 10.10
CA GLU A 224 -10.44 13.63 11.26
C GLU A 224 -10.84 14.65 12.33
N GLN A 225 -11.83 14.29 13.16
CA GLN A 225 -12.25 15.12 14.27
C GLN A 225 -11.11 15.38 15.26
N GLY A 226 -10.81 16.63 15.51
CA GLY A 226 -9.71 17.04 16.39
C GLY A 226 -8.33 17.07 15.72
N VAL A 227 -8.26 16.82 14.41
CA VAL A 227 -7.07 16.99 13.57
C VAL A 227 -7.36 18.05 12.51
N PHE A 228 -7.72 17.68 11.28
CA PHE A 228 -8.13 18.63 10.25
C PHE A 228 -9.60 18.42 9.89
N ASN A 229 -10.38 19.50 9.90
CA ASN A 229 -11.79 19.46 9.49
C ASN A 229 -11.92 19.42 7.95
N ILE A 230 -13.15 19.24 7.48
CA ILE A 230 -13.45 19.13 6.04
C ILE A 230 -13.04 20.40 5.27
N GLU A 231 -13.31 21.59 5.80
CA GLU A 231 -13.01 22.86 5.11
C GLU A 231 -11.51 23.07 4.95
N ASP A 232 -10.73 22.82 6.00
CA ASP A 232 -9.28 22.93 5.99
C ASP A 232 -8.65 21.88 5.11
N SER A 233 -9.16 20.64 5.12
CA SER A 233 -8.70 19.55 4.26
C SER A 233 -8.99 19.84 2.79
N GLU A 234 -10.18 20.35 2.46
CA GLU A 234 -10.54 20.73 1.08
C GLU A 234 -9.64 21.86 0.56
N TYR A 235 -9.39 22.86 1.39
CA TYR A 235 -8.44 23.94 1.07
C TYR A 235 -7.06 23.41 0.75
N TYR A 236 -6.50 22.58 1.63
CA TYR A 236 -5.16 22.02 1.44
C TYR A 236 -5.07 21.14 0.19
N LEU A 237 -5.99 20.19 0.02
CA LEU A 237 -5.99 19.27 -1.11
C LEU A 237 -6.18 19.99 -2.45
N THR A 238 -7.04 21.02 -2.50
CA THR A 238 -7.25 21.84 -3.70
C THR A 238 -5.95 22.54 -4.10
N ARG A 239 -5.27 23.17 -3.14
CA ARG A 239 -3.97 23.85 -3.39
C ARG A 239 -2.88 22.86 -3.78
N ALA A 240 -2.82 21.70 -3.15
CA ALA A 240 -1.89 20.63 -3.51
C ALA A 240 -2.09 20.17 -4.97
N LYS A 241 -3.36 20.02 -5.38
CA LYS A 241 -3.71 19.68 -6.77
C LYS A 241 -3.27 20.76 -7.76
N GLU A 242 -3.48 22.03 -7.44
CA GLU A 242 -3.01 23.17 -8.25
C GLU A 242 -1.48 23.17 -8.41
N MET A 243 -0.73 22.69 -7.41
CA MET A 243 0.71 22.50 -7.46
C MET A 243 1.15 21.23 -8.22
N GLY A 244 0.20 20.45 -8.74
CA GLY A 244 0.45 19.27 -9.56
C GLY A 244 0.65 17.96 -8.77
N PHE A 245 0.25 17.89 -7.51
CA PHE A 245 0.20 16.63 -6.77
C PHE A 245 -1.07 15.85 -7.10
N LYS A 246 -0.96 14.52 -7.14
CA LYS A 246 -2.10 13.62 -7.03
C LYS A 246 -2.55 13.58 -5.57
N LEU A 247 -3.83 13.33 -5.34
CA LEU A 247 -4.41 13.45 -4.00
C LEU A 247 -4.72 12.09 -3.40
N LYS A 248 -4.47 11.96 -2.10
CA LYS A 248 -4.96 10.92 -1.21
C LYS A 248 -5.55 11.56 0.04
N ILE A 249 -6.28 10.81 0.84
CA ILE A 249 -6.88 11.31 2.06
C ILE A 249 -7.07 10.18 3.07
N HIS A 250 -6.61 10.37 4.32
CA HIS A 250 -7.08 9.58 5.45
C HIS A 250 -8.48 10.09 5.83
N ALA A 251 -9.48 9.24 5.78
CA ALA A 251 -10.88 9.65 5.82
C ALA A 251 -11.75 8.73 6.68
N ASP A 252 -12.61 9.33 7.50
CA ASP A 252 -13.66 8.63 8.24
C ASP A 252 -13.14 7.39 9.00
N GLU A 253 -11.97 7.53 9.64
CA GLU A 253 -11.33 6.45 10.41
C GLU A 253 -12.04 6.28 11.75
N MET A 254 -12.07 7.32 12.58
CA MET A 254 -12.65 7.27 13.93
C MET A 254 -14.07 7.83 13.97
N TYR A 255 -14.35 8.87 13.18
CA TYR A 255 -15.63 9.57 13.14
C TYR A 255 -16.13 9.76 11.71
N PRO A 256 -17.47 9.71 11.48
CA PRO A 256 -18.08 9.92 10.17
C PRO A 256 -18.10 11.44 9.84
N LEU A 257 -16.92 11.99 9.52
CA LEU A 257 -16.75 13.43 9.30
C LEU A 257 -17.18 13.87 7.89
N GLY A 258 -17.26 12.95 6.94
CA GLY A 258 -17.53 13.22 5.53
C GLY A 258 -16.27 13.31 4.67
N GLY A 259 -15.19 12.68 5.13
CA GLY A 259 -13.93 12.56 4.39
C GLY A 259 -14.10 11.81 3.07
N THR A 260 -14.97 10.80 3.01
CA THR A 260 -15.32 10.07 1.78
C THR A 260 -15.97 10.98 0.73
N GLN A 261 -16.89 11.86 1.14
CA GLN A 261 -17.50 12.84 0.24
C GLN A 261 -16.46 13.86 -0.24
N LEU A 262 -15.56 14.28 0.65
CA LEU A 262 -14.47 15.19 0.28
C LEU A 262 -13.54 14.55 -0.75
N ALA A 263 -13.13 13.28 -0.55
CA ALA A 263 -12.31 12.55 -1.49
C ALA A 263 -12.90 12.56 -2.91
N ALA A 264 -14.20 12.31 -3.02
CA ALA A 264 -14.93 12.37 -4.28
C ALA A 264 -14.91 13.78 -4.91
N ARG A 265 -15.17 14.83 -4.11
CA ARG A 265 -15.21 16.23 -4.60
C ARG A 265 -13.88 16.72 -5.13
N VAL A 266 -12.78 16.41 -4.44
CA VAL A 266 -11.45 16.86 -4.86
C VAL A 266 -10.85 15.98 -5.96
N GLY A 267 -11.47 14.82 -6.23
CA GLY A 267 -10.98 13.82 -7.19
C GLY A 267 -9.68 13.17 -6.70
N ALA A 268 -9.69 12.67 -5.47
CA ALA A 268 -8.59 11.89 -4.93
C ALA A 268 -8.43 10.56 -5.69
N VAL A 269 -7.19 10.07 -5.79
CA VAL A 269 -6.92 8.74 -6.37
C VAL A 269 -7.42 7.65 -5.42
N SER A 270 -7.17 7.81 -4.12
CA SER A 270 -7.70 6.92 -3.09
C SER A 270 -8.16 7.71 -1.86
N ALA A 271 -9.11 7.10 -1.13
CA ALA A 271 -9.46 7.45 0.22
C ALA A 271 -9.20 6.24 1.11
N ASP A 272 -8.53 6.46 2.23
CA ASP A 272 -7.91 5.42 3.00
C ASP A 272 -8.55 5.34 4.41
N HIS A 273 -8.58 4.15 5.06
CA HIS A 273 -9.27 3.74 6.29
C HIS A 273 -10.76 3.43 6.11
N LEU A 274 -11.64 4.41 6.06
CA LEU A 274 -13.06 4.32 5.71
C LEU A 274 -13.94 3.50 6.67
N LEU A 275 -13.53 3.36 7.94
CA LEU A 275 -14.28 2.56 8.93
C LEU A 275 -15.68 3.12 9.18
N LYS A 276 -15.81 4.44 9.11
CA LYS A 276 -17.06 5.18 9.37
C LYS A 276 -17.63 5.84 8.10
N ALA A 277 -17.24 5.34 6.92
CA ALA A 277 -17.74 5.84 5.64
C ALA A 277 -19.27 5.75 5.56
N SER A 278 -19.92 6.83 5.18
CA SER A 278 -21.37 6.87 4.97
C SER A 278 -21.76 6.25 3.63
N ASP A 279 -23.00 5.77 3.52
CA ASP A 279 -23.54 5.22 2.28
C ASP A 279 -23.46 6.23 1.12
N GLU A 280 -23.75 7.50 1.42
CA GLU A 280 -23.63 8.59 0.46
C GLU A 280 -22.18 8.79 0.01
N GLY A 281 -21.23 8.78 0.95
CA GLY A 281 -19.81 8.89 0.63
C GLY A 281 -19.31 7.74 -0.23
N ILE A 282 -19.69 6.51 0.08
CA ILE A 282 -19.36 5.31 -0.72
C ILE A 282 -19.90 5.48 -2.16
N GLN A 283 -21.14 5.91 -2.33
CA GLN A 283 -21.73 6.13 -3.64
C GLN A 283 -21.01 7.24 -4.42
N GLN A 284 -20.67 8.35 -3.78
CA GLN A 284 -19.93 9.45 -4.43
C GLN A 284 -18.52 9.03 -4.84
N MET A 285 -17.80 8.28 -4.01
CA MET A 285 -16.47 7.74 -4.37
C MET A 285 -16.55 6.80 -5.58
N LYS A 286 -17.54 5.90 -5.61
CA LYS A 286 -17.80 5.03 -6.76
C LYS A 286 -18.01 5.82 -8.05
N GLU A 287 -18.86 6.85 -8.02
CA GLU A 287 -19.18 7.68 -9.18
C GLU A 287 -17.97 8.44 -9.72
N GLN A 288 -17.06 8.85 -8.84
CA GLN A 288 -15.82 9.54 -9.20
C GLN A 288 -14.63 8.61 -9.44
N GLY A 289 -14.80 7.29 -9.24
CA GLY A 289 -13.75 6.30 -9.44
C GLY A 289 -12.64 6.35 -8.38
N VAL A 290 -12.91 6.92 -7.19
CA VAL A 290 -11.98 6.95 -6.06
C VAL A 290 -11.81 5.53 -5.51
N ILE A 291 -10.58 5.08 -5.33
CA ILE A 291 -10.28 3.76 -4.80
C ILE A 291 -10.42 3.77 -3.28
N SER A 292 -11.18 2.81 -2.75
CA SER A 292 -11.33 2.59 -1.31
C SER A 292 -10.16 1.73 -0.80
N THR A 293 -9.16 2.35 -0.17
CA THR A 293 -8.02 1.63 0.40
C THR A 293 -8.31 1.29 1.86
N LEU A 294 -8.56 0.01 2.13
CA LEU A 294 -8.96 -0.47 3.45
C LEU A 294 -7.74 -1.01 4.22
N LEU A 295 -7.70 -0.71 5.53
CA LEU A 295 -6.55 -0.96 6.39
C LEU A 295 -6.93 -1.91 7.54
N PRO A 296 -7.23 -3.20 7.24
CA PRO A 296 -7.81 -4.10 8.23
C PRO A 296 -6.86 -4.44 9.39
N ALA A 297 -5.54 -4.38 9.18
CA ALA A 297 -4.59 -4.64 10.26
C ALA A 297 -4.60 -3.54 11.32
N THR A 298 -4.86 -2.29 10.94
CA THR A 298 -5.02 -1.17 11.89
C THR A 298 -6.28 -1.34 12.72
N ALA A 299 -7.42 -1.63 12.10
CA ALA A 299 -8.66 -1.93 12.81
C ALA A 299 -8.47 -3.11 13.80
N PHE A 300 -7.78 -4.18 13.37
CA PHE A 300 -7.44 -5.32 14.21
C PHE A 300 -6.58 -4.93 15.43
N CYS A 301 -5.49 -4.18 15.22
CA CYS A 301 -4.59 -3.77 16.30
C CYS A 301 -5.26 -2.80 17.29
N LEU A 302 -6.19 -1.97 16.81
CA LEU A 302 -6.96 -1.03 17.63
C LEU A 302 -8.21 -1.65 18.25
N LYS A 303 -8.59 -2.87 17.84
CA LYS A 303 -9.85 -3.55 18.22
C LYS A 303 -11.10 -2.77 17.80
N GLU A 304 -11.02 -2.09 16.67
CA GLU A 304 -12.12 -1.37 16.05
C GLU A 304 -12.93 -2.27 15.11
N GLU A 305 -14.11 -1.79 14.72
CA GLU A 305 -14.88 -2.39 13.65
C GLU A 305 -14.15 -2.25 12.32
N TYR A 306 -14.30 -3.25 11.44
CA TYR A 306 -13.68 -3.18 10.11
C TYR A 306 -14.47 -2.27 9.17
N ALA A 307 -13.77 -1.64 8.24
CA ALA A 307 -14.41 -0.92 7.14
C ALA A 307 -15.36 -1.84 6.34
N PRO A 308 -16.48 -1.32 5.81
CA PRO A 308 -17.51 -2.13 5.17
C PRO A 308 -17.12 -2.63 3.76
N GLY A 309 -16.00 -3.37 3.66
CA GLY A 309 -15.40 -3.79 2.39
C GLY A 309 -16.36 -4.63 1.53
N ARG A 310 -17.09 -5.60 2.12
CA ARG A 310 -18.10 -6.37 1.36
C ARG A 310 -19.16 -5.46 0.73
N LYS A 311 -19.71 -4.52 1.52
CA LYS A 311 -20.69 -3.56 1.04
C LYS A 311 -20.13 -2.69 -0.09
N MET A 312 -18.93 -2.16 0.05
CA MET A 312 -18.28 -1.34 -0.99
C MET A 312 -18.14 -2.09 -2.31
N ILE A 313 -17.71 -3.37 -2.25
CA ILE A 313 -17.60 -4.22 -3.45
C ILE A 313 -19.00 -4.48 -4.06
N ASP A 314 -19.99 -4.84 -3.25
CA ASP A 314 -21.36 -5.13 -3.72
C ASP A 314 -22.01 -3.90 -4.34
N GLU A 315 -21.72 -2.71 -3.85
CA GLU A 315 -22.18 -1.44 -4.43
C GLU A 315 -21.38 -1.01 -5.66
N GLY A 316 -20.29 -1.70 -5.99
CA GLY A 316 -19.51 -1.49 -7.21
C GLY A 316 -18.31 -0.56 -7.05
N CYS A 317 -17.75 -0.39 -5.86
CA CYS A 317 -16.50 0.32 -5.65
C CYS A 317 -15.29 -0.52 -6.08
N ALA A 318 -14.18 0.16 -6.39
CA ALA A 318 -12.85 -0.46 -6.43
C ALA A 318 -12.26 -0.45 -5.03
N VAL A 319 -11.87 -1.63 -4.52
CA VAL A 319 -11.28 -1.78 -3.19
C VAL A 319 -9.83 -2.22 -3.32
N ALA A 320 -8.93 -1.55 -2.59
CA ALA A 320 -7.57 -1.99 -2.29
C ALA A 320 -7.44 -2.33 -0.80
N ILE A 321 -6.44 -3.14 -0.45
CA ILE A 321 -6.07 -3.44 0.94
C ILE A 321 -4.59 -3.10 1.11
N ALA A 322 -4.24 -2.48 2.23
CA ALA A 322 -2.87 -2.15 2.57
C ALA A 322 -2.59 -2.38 4.06
N SER A 323 -1.29 -2.37 4.43
CA SER A 323 -0.88 -2.71 5.80
C SER A 323 -1.08 -1.59 6.81
N ASP A 324 -0.97 -0.35 6.36
CA ASP A 324 -0.82 0.82 7.24
C ASP A 324 0.31 0.61 8.27
N LEU A 325 1.44 0.04 7.81
CA LEU A 325 2.59 -0.11 8.69
C LEU A 325 2.99 1.24 9.26
N ASN A 326 2.79 1.41 10.56
CA ASN A 326 3.12 2.62 11.29
C ASN A 326 3.50 2.31 12.75
N PRO A 327 4.24 3.20 13.45
CA PRO A 327 4.71 2.92 14.81
C PRO A 327 3.62 3.04 15.88
N GLY A 328 2.49 3.69 15.58
CA GLY A 328 1.47 4.06 16.56
C GLY A 328 0.37 3.03 16.72
N SER A 329 -0.33 2.74 15.65
CA SER A 329 -1.54 1.91 15.65
C SER A 329 -1.28 0.51 15.11
N CYS A 330 -0.38 0.33 14.13
CA CYS A 330 -0.25 -0.93 13.41
C CYS A 330 1.19 -1.18 12.95
N PHE A 331 1.97 -1.89 13.76
CA PHE A 331 3.32 -2.27 13.37
C PHE A 331 3.34 -3.67 12.75
N THR A 332 2.78 -3.80 11.54
CA THR A 332 2.82 -5.04 10.77
C THR A 332 2.88 -4.78 9.27
N ASN A 333 3.66 -5.61 8.58
CA ASN A 333 3.74 -5.70 7.11
C ASN A 333 3.36 -7.10 6.62
N SER A 334 2.57 -7.82 7.41
CA SER A 334 2.21 -9.20 7.14
C SER A 334 1.09 -9.31 6.11
N ILE A 335 1.45 -9.54 4.85
CA ILE A 335 0.47 -9.84 3.78
C ILE A 335 -0.44 -11.04 4.14
N PRO A 336 0.05 -12.16 4.74
CA PRO A 336 -0.83 -13.23 5.20
C PRO A 336 -1.89 -12.80 6.21
N LEU A 337 -1.55 -11.86 7.11
CA LEU A 337 -2.54 -11.30 8.04
C LEU A 337 -3.59 -10.48 7.30
N LEU A 338 -3.19 -9.63 6.36
CA LEU A 338 -4.13 -8.83 5.55
C LEU A 338 -5.09 -9.73 4.77
N ILE A 339 -4.59 -10.80 4.16
CA ILE A 339 -5.41 -11.79 3.44
C ILE A 339 -6.42 -12.45 4.39
N ALA A 340 -5.96 -12.88 5.56
CA ALA A 340 -6.83 -13.51 6.56
C ALA A 340 -7.94 -12.55 7.03
N LEU A 341 -7.60 -11.30 7.33
CA LEU A 341 -8.57 -10.29 7.77
C LEU A 341 -9.56 -9.93 6.66
N GLY A 342 -9.09 -9.74 5.43
CA GLY A 342 -9.95 -9.49 4.28
C GLY A 342 -10.95 -10.61 4.02
N CYS A 343 -10.49 -11.87 4.04
CA CYS A 343 -11.36 -13.02 3.79
C CYS A 343 -12.30 -13.33 4.97
N ILE A 344 -11.77 -13.36 6.22
CA ILE A 344 -12.49 -13.89 7.37
C ILE A 344 -13.41 -12.82 8.00
N TYR A 345 -12.92 -11.58 8.14
CA TYR A 345 -13.65 -10.53 8.86
C TYR A 345 -14.36 -9.55 7.93
N MET A 346 -13.78 -9.26 6.75
CA MET A 346 -14.40 -8.34 5.81
C MET A 346 -15.26 -9.05 4.76
N ASN A 347 -15.37 -10.38 4.80
CA ASN A 347 -16.18 -11.24 3.91
C ASN A 347 -15.86 -11.03 2.41
N MET A 348 -14.60 -10.74 2.09
CA MET A 348 -14.12 -10.70 0.71
C MET A 348 -13.75 -12.11 0.24
N SER A 349 -13.96 -12.42 -1.04
CA SER A 349 -13.44 -13.66 -1.60
C SER A 349 -11.91 -13.63 -1.71
N VAL A 350 -11.29 -14.79 -1.87
CA VAL A 350 -9.83 -14.89 -2.06
C VAL A 350 -9.38 -14.09 -3.28
N GLU A 351 -10.16 -14.19 -4.35
CA GLU A 351 -9.93 -13.49 -5.62
C GLU A 351 -10.03 -11.97 -5.45
N GLU A 352 -11.03 -11.49 -4.71
CA GLU A 352 -11.20 -10.06 -4.41
C GLU A 352 -10.03 -9.51 -3.58
N VAL A 353 -9.55 -10.27 -2.60
CA VAL A 353 -8.39 -9.89 -1.78
C VAL A 353 -7.09 -9.87 -2.62
N ILE A 354 -6.90 -10.85 -3.51
CA ILE A 354 -5.75 -10.84 -4.43
C ILE A 354 -5.81 -9.60 -5.34
N THR A 355 -6.97 -9.32 -5.94
CA THR A 355 -7.17 -8.11 -6.76
C THR A 355 -6.87 -6.84 -5.95
N ALA A 356 -7.32 -6.77 -4.70
CA ALA A 356 -7.10 -5.63 -3.81
C ALA A 356 -5.62 -5.39 -3.47
N LEU A 357 -4.83 -6.47 -3.33
CA LEU A 357 -3.39 -6.44 -3.01
C LEU A 357 -2.49 -6.36 -4.26
N THR A 358 -3.04 -6.41 -5.47
CA THR A 358 -2.28 -6.40 -6.72
C THR A 358 -2.72 -5.24 -7.62
N ILE A 359 -3.61 -5.48 -8.57
CA ILE A 359 -3.98 -4.50 -9.60
C ILE A 359 -4.70 -3.26 -9.01
N ASN A 360 -5.56 -3.42 -8.00
CA ASN A 360 -6.21 -2.28 -7.35
C ASN A 360 -5.25 -1.54 -6.41
N GLY A 361 -4.36 -2.26 -5.70
CA GLY A 361 -3.26 -1.63 -4.96
C GLY A 361 -2.35 -0.81 -5.88
N ALA A 362 -2.02 -1.35 -7.06
CA ALA A 362 -1.26 -0.63 -8.08
C ALA A 362 -2.00 0.62 -8.59
N ALA A 363 -3.31 0.53 -8.77
CA ALA A 363 -4.14 1.66 -9.17
C ALA A 363 -4.20 2.74 -8.07
N ALA A 364 -4.26 2.35 -6.78
CA ALA A 364 -4.27 3.28 -5.65
C ALA A 364 -2.98 4.10 -5.52
N VAL A 365 -1.89 3.65 -6.15
CA VAL A 365 -0.62 4.39 -6.26
C VAL A 365 -0.31 4.84 -7.69
N ASP A 366 -1.31 4.82 -8.58
CA ASP A 366 -1.21 5.23 -9.99
C ASP A 366 -0.07 4.53 -10.75
N ARG A 367 -0.02 3.19 -10.65
CA ARG A 367 0.98 2.32 -11.28
C ARG A 367 0.37 1.13 -12.04
N ALA A 368 -0.96 1.04 -12.12
CA ALA A 368 -1.63 -0.11 -12.72
C ALA A 368 -1.41 -0.24 -14.24
N ASP A 369 -0.89 0.78 -14.89
CA ASP A 369 -0.47 0.75 -16.29
C ASP A 369 0.77 -0.13 -16.51
N ARG A 370 1.61 -0.31 -15.49
CA ARG A 370 2.90 -1.00 -15.61
C ARG A 370 3.12 -2.17 -14.63
N ILE A 371 2.38 -2.25 -13.52
CA ILE A 371 2.47 -3.32 -12.51
C ILE A 371 1.08 -3.81 -12.06
N GLY A 372 1.04 -4.76 -11.12
CA GLY A 372 -0.18 -5.27 -10.49
C GLY A 372 -0.94 -6.32 -11.30
N SER A 373 -0.48 -6.65 -12.51
CA SER A 373 -0.99 -7.76 -13.31
C SER A 373 0.12 -8.36 -14.18
N ILE A 374 -0.03 -9.64 -14.53
CA ILE A 374 0.89 -10.35 -15.44
C ILE A 374 0.31 -10.26 -16.85
N GLU A 375 0.76 -9.23 -17.59
CA GLU A 375 0.31 -8.92 -18.94
C GLU A 375 1.48 -8.50 -19.84
N PRO A 376 1.43 -8.81 -21.14
CA PRO A 376 2.45 -8.34 -22.09
C PRO A 376 2.67 -6.83 -22.03
N GLY A 377 3.94 -6.41 -21.98
CA GLY A 377 4.37 -5.01 -21.90
C GLY A 377 4.52 -4.48 -20.47
N LYS A 378 3.94 -5.13 -19.46
CA LYS A 378 4.11 -4.74 -18.05
C LYS A 378 5.45 -5.22 -17.49
N GLN A 379 5.82 -4.66 -16.37
CA GLN A 379 7.00 -5.00 -15.59
C GLN A 379 6.87 -6.44 -15.05
N ALA A 380 7.94 -7.19 -15.10
CA ALA A 380 7.95 -8.57 -14.66
C ALA A 380 8.17 -8.66 -13.14
N ASP A 381 7.10 -8.33 -12.39
CA ASP A 381 7.03 -8.42 -10.93
C ASP A 381 6.09 -9.54 -10.54
N MET A 382 6.61 -10.61 -9.93
CA MET A 382 5.85 -11.83 -9.65
C MET A 382 6.24 -12.45 -8.33
N VAL A 383 5.28 -13.15 -7.73
CA VAL A 383 5.46 -13.94 -6.51
C VAL A 383 5.13 -15.39 -6.80
N PHE A 384 5.99 -16.29 -6.36
CA PHE A 384 5.76 -17.74 -6.37
C PHE A 384 5.39 -18.18 -4.96
N LEU A 385 4.23 -18.82 -4.85
CA LEU A 385 3.82 -19.47 -3.62
C LEU A 385 4.19 -20.96 -3.63
N LYS A 386 4.55 -21.50 -2.48
CA LYS A 386 4.91 -22.91 -2.28
C LYS A 386 3.81 -23.90 -2.72
N TYR A 387 2.56 -23.51 -2.78
CA TYR A 387 1.40 -24.38 -2.97
C TYR A 387 0.71 -24.14 -4.31
N PRO A 388 -0.01 -25.16 -4.83
CA PRO A 388 -0.52 -25.15 -6.21
C PRO A 388 -1.83 -24.35 -6.40
N SER A 389 -2.35 -23.68 -5.37
CA SER A 389 -3.60 -22.92 -5.47
C SER A 389 -3.62 -21.70 -4.56
N VAL A 390 -4.26 -20.63 -5.02
CA VAL A 390 -4.49 -19.40 -4.22
C VAL A 390 -5.29 -19.64 -2.94
N TYR A 391 -6.11 -20.69 -2.90
CA TYR A 391 -6.92 -21.01 -1.73
C TYR A 391 -6.10 -21.42 -0.49
N TYR A 392 -4.83 -21.77 -0.69
CA TYR A 392 -3.91 -21.98 0.45
C TYR A 392 -3.58 -20.68 1.21
N LEU A 393 -3.72 -19.51 0.58
CA LEU A 393 -3.42 -18.22 1.21
C LEU A 393 -4.22 -17.98 2.49
N PRO A 394 -5.57 -17.96 2.48
CA PRO A 394 -6.33 -17.81 3.72
C PRO A 394 -6.35 -19.09 4.57
N TYR A 395 -6.22 -20.30 3.96
CA TYR A 395 -6.23 -21.56 4.67
C TYR A 395 -5.02 -21.72 5.61
N HIS A 396 -3.83 -21.29 5.17
CA HIS A 396 -2.65 -21.19 6.01
C HIS A 396 -2.60 -19.83 6.72
N THR A 397 -3.62 -19.55 7.52
CA THR A 397 -3.85 -18.28 8.19
C THR A 397 -2.60 -17.75 8.90
N GLY A 398 -2.11 -16.57 8.48
CA GLY A 398 -0.95 -15.91 9.08
C GLY A 398 0.42 -16.50 8.72
N ILE A 399 0.47 -17.53 7.88
CA ILE A 399 1.73 -18.16 7.45
C ILE A 399 2.20 -17.58 6.12
N ASN A 400 3.47 -17.18 6.05
CA ASN A 400 4.06 -16.73 4.79
C ASN A 400 4.33 -17.92 3.86
N LEU A 401 3.65 -17.95 2.72
CA LEU A 401 3.77 -18.98 1.68
C LEU A 401 4.66 -18.56 0.51
N VAL A 402 5.21 -17.35 0.53
CA VAL A 402 6.10 -16.84 -0.51
C VAL A 402 7.40 -17.64 -0.51
N GLU A 403 7.73 -18.17 -1.67
CA GLU A 403 8.98 -18.90 -1.91
C GLU A 403 9.95 -18.05 -2.73
N THR A 404 9.48 -17.43 -3.80
CA THR A 404 10.32 -16.64 -4.69
C THR A 404 9.64 -15.33 -5.05
N VAL A 405 10.43 -14.26 -5.08
CA VAL A 405 9.98 -12.96 -5.61
C VAL A 405 10.84 -12.60 -6.81
N ILE A 406 10.18 -12.32 -7.91
CA ILE A 406 10.77 -11.73 -9.11
C ILE A 406 10.42 -10.26 -9.15
N LYS A 407 11.42 -9.41 -9.31
CA LYS A 407 11.29 -7.96 -9.47
C LYS A 407 12.06 -7.51 -10.70
N ASN A 408 11.41 -6.77 -11.59
CA ASN A 408 12.03 -6.35 -12.85
C ASN A 408 12.63 -7.52 -13.64
N GLY A 409 11.97 -8.67 -13.62
CA GLY A 409 12.43 -9.88 -14.27
C GLY A 409 13.58 -10.61 -13.55
N GLU A 410 14.11 -10.10 -12.44
CA GLU A 410 15.20 -10.71 -11.67
C GLU A 410 14.69 -11.36 -10.38
N THR A 411 15.26 -12.53 -10.02
CA THR A 411 14.97 -13.14 -8.71
C THR A 411 15.69 -12.35 -7.63
N VAL A 412 14.91 -11.67 -6.77
CA VAL A 412 15.42 -10.81 -5.70
C VAL A 412 15.24 -11.42 -4.31
N TYR A 413 14.41 -12.44 -4.19
CA TYR A 413 14.23 -13.22 -2.96
C TYR A 413 13.92 -14.66 -3.32
N HIS A 414 14.54 -15.58 -2.57
CA HIS A 414 14.23 -17.01 -2.63
C HIS A 414 14.40 -17.65 -1.25
N LYS A 415 13.40 -18.40 -0.84
CA LYS A 415 13.37 -19.13 0.42
C LYS A 415 13.50 -20.62 0.15
N GLU A 416 14.54 -21.23 0.69
CA GLU A 416 14.64 -22.70 0.75
C GLU A 416 13.74 -23.23 1.87
N TRP A 417 12.88 -24.18 1.53
CA TRP A 417 12.07 -24.88 2.51
C TRP A 417 12.82 -26.15 2.94
N LEU A 418 13.08 -26.25 4.24
CA LEU A 418 13.70 -27.43 4.86
C LEU A 418 12.74 -28.61 4.89
#